data_0181eba180136eb6d7fb05f4aa102531
#
_entry.id   0181eba180136eb6d7fb05f4aa102531
#
_cell.length_a   1.000
_cell.length_b   1.000
_cell.length_c   1.000
_cell.angle_alpha   90.00
_cell.angle_beta   90.00
_cell.angle_gamma   90.00
#
_symmetry.space_group_name_H-M   'P 1'
#
loop_
_entity.id
_entity.type
_entity.pdbx_description
1 polymer ?
#
loop_
_entity_poly.entity_id
_entity_poly.type
_entity_poly.pdbx_seq_one_letter_code
_entity_poly.pdbx_strand_id
1 'polypeptide(L)'
;YTLYDEPLAPLTGTQSQLPVILSEYRFYEISDIENYLQLLTKTPEYFRSILNFEHTKSESGLFMASYTADSIIKECRDFVNLKESNYLYSSFVERLDELASTKNSGLTEKQRKAYTRQNSAYIKKYIFPSYEQLISGLSELRNSGKNNNGLCYLPNGRTYYEYLVRSETGSSRSIAELQNLTNAQILSDLTVMQRVLTEDSSSGSSSVTSDIFSSQGTL
;
A
#
# COMPACT_ATOMS: atom_id res chain seq x y z
N TYR A 1 19.65 -9.64 1.03
CA TYR A 1 18.48 -9.19 1.83
C TYR A 1 17.12 -9.37 1.14
N THR A 2 17.06 -9.92 -0.05
CA THR A 2 15.81 -10.05 -0.84
C THR A 2 14.65 -10.67 -0.07
N LEU A 3 14.89 -11.67 0.79
CA LEU A 3 13.84 -12.31 1.59
C LEU A 3 13.27 -11.44 2.73
N TYR A 4 13.83 -10.25 2.97
CA TYR A 4 13.26 -9.29 3.94
C TYR A 4 12.26 -8.34 3.27
N ASP A 5 12.15 -8.36 1.94
CA ASP A 5 11.15 -7.56 1.25
C ASP A 5 9.74 -7.97 1.67
N GLU A 6 8.85 -6.99 1.77
CA GLU A 6 7.46 -7.15 2.21
C GLU A 6 6.50 -6.77 1.06
N PRO A 7 6.36 -7.65 0.03
CA PRO A 7 5.46 -7.37 -1.09
C PRO A 7 3.99 -7.32 -0.66
N LEU A 8 3.66 -7.97 0.44
CA LEU A 8 2.36 -7.90 1.10
C LEU A 8 2.53 -7.21 2.46
N ALA A 9 1.77 -6.15 2.69
CA ALA A 9 1.76 -5.41 3.95
C ALA A 9 0.39 -4.76 4.15
N PRO A 10 -0.11 -4.61 5.37
CA PRO A 10 -1.36 -3.90 5.62
C PRO A 10 -1.32 -2.49 5.01
N LEU A 11 -2.35 -2.12 4.27
CA LEU A 11 -2.58 -0.83 3.61
C LEU A 11 -1.60 -0.48 2.47
N THR A 12 -0.37 -0.92 2.49
CA THR A 12 0.69 -0.50 1.55
C THR A 12 1.21 -1.63 0.65
N GLY A 13 0.82 -2.86 0.91
CA GLY A 13 1.23 -4.01 0.11
C GLY A 13 0.54 -4.09 -1.25
N THR A 14 1.05 -4.95 -2.10
CA THR A 14 0.54 -5.16 -3.48
C THR A 14 -0.96 -5.44 -3.51
N GLN A 15 -1.52 -6.16 -2.51
CA GLN A 15 -2.95 -6.45 -2.45
C GLN A 15 -3.81 -5.19 -2.35
N SER A 16 -3.32 -4.14 -1.70
CA SER A 16 -4.02 -2.86 -1.56
C SER A 16 -3.70 -1.89 -2.69
N GLN A 17 -2.46 -1.88 -3.18
CA GLN A 17 -2.01 -0.94 -4.20
C GLN A 17 -2.45 -1.31 -5.61
N LEU A 18 -2.46 -2.60 -5.96
CA LEU A 18 -2.81 -3.02 -7.32
C LEU A 18 -4.19 -2.55 -7.77
N PRO A 19 -5.27 -2.68 -6.97
CA PRO A 19 -6.59 -2.18 -7.37
C PRO A 19 -6.62 -0.66 -7.54
N VAL A 20 -5.86 0.09 -6.72
CA VAL A 20 -5.75 1.55 -6.85
C VAL A 20 -5.09 1.91 -8.18
N ILE A 21 -3.95 1.29 -8.49
CA ILE A 21 -3.24 1.51 -9.76
C ILE A 21 -4.15 1.17 -10.95
N LEU A 22 -4.90 0.07 -10.87
CA LEU A 22 -5.85 -0.31 -11.91
C LEU A 22 -7.00 0.70 -12.04
N SER A 23 -7.52 1.24 -10.95
CA SER A 23 -8.61 2.23 -10.98
C SER A 23 -8.17 3.58 -11.53
N GLU A 24 -6.89 3.92 -11.36
CA GLU A 24 -6.29 5.18 -11.83
C GLU A 24 -5.69 5.07 -13.24
N TYR A 25 -5.72 3.89 -13.85
CA TYR A 25 -5.18 3.67 -15.19
C TYR A 25 -5.95 4.48 -16.23
N ARG A 26 -5.30 5.43 -16.88
CA ARG A 26 -5.94 6.33 -17.85
C ARG A 26 -5.89 5.77 -19.25
N PHE A 27 -6.96 6.00 -20.03
CA PHE A 27 -7.05 5.64 -21.44
C PHE A 27 -6.88 6.89 -22.29
N TYR A 28 -5.82 6.96 -23.07
CA TYR A 28 -5.58 8.03 -24.05
C TYR A 28 -5.98 7.58 -25.46
N GLU A 29 -5.91 6.27 -25.72
CA GLU A 29 -6.29 5.63 -26.98
C GLU A 29 -6.88 4.23 -26.74
N ILE A 30 -7.44 3.62 -27.79
CA ILE A 30 -8.09 2.30 -27.67
C ILE A 30 -7.11 1.22 -27.24
N SER A 31 -5.85 1.29 -27.65
CA SER A 31 -4.81 0.35 -27.25
C SER A 31 -4.58 0.32 -25.73
N ASP A 32 -4.80 1.43 -25.03
CA ASP A 32 -4.68 1.49 -23.57
C ASP A 32 -5.75 0.64 -22.87
N ILE A 33 -6.96 0.58 -23.44
CA ILE A 33 -8.03 -0.28 -22.95
C ILE A 33 -7.63 -1.76 -23.08
N GLU A 34 -7.05 -2.12 -24.22
CA GLU A 34 -6.60 -3.49 -24.49
C GLU A 34 -5.44 -3.87 -23.57
N ASN A 35 -4.49 -2.97 -23.36
CA ASN A 35 -3.38 -3.14 -22.42
C ASN A 35 -3.88 -3.32 -20.99
N TYR A 36 -4.81 -2.49 -20.54
CA TYR A 36 -5.44 -2.62 -19.22
C TYR A 36 -6.10 -3.99 -19.06
N LEU A 37 -6.93 -4.40 -20.02
CA LEU A 37 -7.59 -5.70 -19.97
C LEU A 37 -6.57 -6.86 -19.95
N GLN A 38 -5.47 -6.71 -20.67
CA GLN A 38 -4.39 -7.69 -20.64
C GLN A 38 -3.71 -7.76 -19.27
N LEU A 39 -3.51 -6.62 -18.58
CA LEU A 39 -2.97 -6.59 -17.22
C LEU A 39 -3.85 -7.39 -16.24
N LEU A 40 -5.18 -7.27 -16.36
CA LEU A 40 -6.08 -8.07 -15.51
C LEU A 40 -5.82 -9.57 -15.67
N THR A 41 -5.51 -10.04 -16.88
CA THR A 41 -5.25 -11.48 -17.13
C THR A 41 -3.93 -11.96 -16.50
N LYS A 42 -3.00 -11.04 -16.19
CA LYS A 42 -1.69 -11.36 -15.60
C LYS A 42 -1.71 -11.39 -14.08
N THR A 43 -2.75 -10.85 -13.45
CA THR A 43 -2.88 -10.80 -11.98
C THR A 43 -2.76 -12.18 -11.32
N PRO A 44 -3.37 -13.29 -11.84
CA PRO A 44 -3.23 -14.60 -11.20
C PRO A 44 -1.79 -15.10 -11.14
N GLU A 45 -1.02 -14.89 -12.20
CA GLU A 45 0.39 -15.29 -12.27
C GLU A 45 1.23 -14.45 -11.32
N TYR A 46 0.98 -13.15 -11.29
CA TYR A 46 1.68 -12.22 -10.41
C TYR A 46 1.45 -12.53 -8.93
N PHE A 47 0.20 -12.75 -8.51
CA PHE A 47 -0.12 -13.10 -7.12
C PHE A 47 0.43 -14.48 -6.73
N ARG A 48 0.46 -15.41 -7.66
CA ARG A 48 1.12 -16.69 -7.43
C ARG A 48 2.61 -16.54 -7.19
N SER A 49 3.29 -15.65 -7.91
CA SER A 49 4.72 -15.38 -7.67
C SER A 49 4.97 -14.78 -6.29
N ILE A 50 4.08 -13.90 -5.82
CA ILE A 50 4.14 -13.35 -4.47
C ILE A 50 3.94 -14.45 -3.42
N LEU A 51 2.95 -15.34 -3.60
CA LEU A 51 2.74 -16.45 -2.68
C LEU A 51 3.93 -17.40 -2.62
N ASN A 52 4.55 -17.71 -3.76
CA ASN A 52 5.78 -18.51 -3.79
C ASN A 52 6.92 -17.84 -3.01
N PHE A 53 7.03 -16.52 -3.10
CA PHE A 53 7.98 -15.75 -2.32
C PHE A 53 7.68 -15.84 -0.81
N GLU A 54 6.42 -15.69 -0.41
CA GLU A 54 6.00 -15.83 1.00
C GLU A 54 6.22 -17.26 1.55
N HIS A 55 6.05 -18.30 0.71
CA HIS A 55 6.44 -19.66 1.07
C HIS A 55 7.95 -19.78 1.36
N THR A 56 8.79 -19.20 0.49
CA THR A 56 10.25 -19.19 0.69
C THR A 56 10.64 -18.42 1.96
N LYS A 57 9.98 -17.30 2.26
CA LYS A 57 10.13 -16.57 3.53
C LYS A 57 9.76 -17.44 4.72
N SER A 58 8.66 -18.19 4.63
CA SER A 58 8.20 -19.09 5.67
C SER A 58 9.23 -20.20 5.97
N GLU A 59 9.74 -20.85 4.96
CA GLU A 59 10.79 -21.87 5.07
C GLU A 59 12.08 -21.31 5.72
N SER A 60 12.39 -20.06 5.42
CA SER A 60 13.56 -19.34 5.97
C SER A 60 13.31 -18.75 7.37
N GLY A 61 12.10 -18.88 7.93
CA GLY A 61 11.73 -18.31 9.22
C GLY A 61 11.57 -16.78 9.22
N LEU A 62 11.33 -16.19 8.04
CA LEU A 62 11.16 -14.75 7.80
C LEU A 62 9.72 -14.36 7.45
N PHE A 63 8.76 -15.28 7.57
CA PHE A 63 7.36 -14.97 7.32
C PHE A 63 6.82 -14.00 8.37
N MET A 64 5.88 -13.19 7.96
CA MET A 64 5.26 -12.15 8.77
C MET A 64 4.56 -12.72 10.03
N ALA A 65 4.30 -11.86 10.99
CA ALA A 65 3.51 -12.19 12.17
C ALA A 65 2.07 -12.58 11.81
N SER A 66 1.44 -13.45 12.60
CA SER A 66 0.08 -13.93 12.35
C SER A 66 -0.96 -12.79 12.27
N TYR A 67 -0.84 -11.78 13.14
CA TYR A 67 -1.74 -10.61 13.11
C TYR A 67 -1.59 -9.77 11.84
N THR A 68 -0.38 -9.71 11.26
CA THR A 68 -0.12 -9.04 9.98
C THR A 68 -0.79 -9.82 8.83
N ALA A 69 -0.60 -11.14 8.80
CA ALA A 69 -1.27 -12.01 7.83
C ALA A 69 -2.81 -11.91 7.94
N ASP A 70 -3.35 -11.88 9.17
CA ASP A 70 -4.79 -11.71 9.41
C ASP A 70 -5.32 -10.39 8.87
N SER A 71 -4.57 -9.30 9.04
CA SER A 71 -4.93 -7.99 8.51
C SER A 71 -4.99 -8.01 6.98
N ILE A 72 -3.97 -8.56 6.31
CA ILE A 72 -3.91 -8.68 4.85
C ILE A 72 -5.04 -9.57 4.33
N ILE A 73 -5.28 -10.72 4.97
CA ILE A 73 -6.39 -11.63 4.64
C ILE A 73 -7.74 -10.91 4.74
N LYS A 74 -7.91 -10.09 5.79
CA LYS A 74 -9.12 -9.29 5.95
C LYS A 74 -9.30 -8.28 4.83
N GLU A 75 -8.26 -7.53 4.48
CA GLU A 75 -8.27 -6.57 3.36
C GLU A 75 -8.65 -7.26 2.04
N CYS A 76 -8.05 -8.41 1.75
CA CYS A 76 -8.38 -9.20 0.56
C CYS A 76 -9.85 -9.65 0.56
N ARG A 77 -10.37 -10.10 1.70
CA ARG A 77 -11.79 -10.48 1.83
C ARG A 77 -12.72 -9.29 1.66
N ASP A 78 -12.40 -8.16 2.27
CA ASP A 78 -13.20 -6.93 2.16
C ASP A 78 -13.27 -6.49 0.70
N PHE A 79 -12.15 -6.53 -0.04
CA PHE A 79 -12.10 -6.20 -1.47
C PHE A 79 -12.97 -7.14 -2.32
N VAL A 80 -12.89 -8.44 -2.12
CA VAL A 80 -13.72 -9.42 -2.86
C VAL A 80 -15.20 -9.27 -2.51
N ASN A 81 -15.52 -8.99 -1.24
CA ASN A 81 -16.88 -8.84 -0.76
C ASN A 81 -17.60 -7.60 -1.30
N LEU A 82 -16.90 -6.64 -1.91
CA LEU A 82 -17.53 -5.55 -2.65
C LEU A 82 -18.34 -6.05 -3.85
N LYS A 83 -18.04 -7.23 -4.38
CA LYS A 83 -18.75 -7.86 -5.50
C LYS A 83 -19.03 -6.87 -6.64
N GLU A 84 -20.28 -6.70 -7.01
CA GLU A 84 -20.74 -5.79 -8.07
C GLU A 84 -20.54 -4.31 -7.72
N SER A 85 -20.37 -3.96 -6.45
CA SER A 85 -20.06 -2.60 -5.97
C SER A 85 -18.55 -2.30 -5.99
N ASN A 86 -17.71 -3.23 -6.47
CA ASN A 86 -16.27 -3.00 -6.54
C ASN A 86 -15.97 -1.85 -7.51
N TYR A 87 -15.18 -0.91 -7.02
CA TYR A 87 -14.86 0.33 -7.76
C TYR A 87 -14.13 0.11 -9.08
N LEU A 88 -13.50 -1.06 -9.31
CA LEU A 88 -12.90 -1.40 -10.61
C LEU A 88 -13.94 -1.48 -11.75
N TYR A 89 -15.23 -1.65 -11.45
CA TYR A 89 -16.27 -1.57 -12.46
C TYR A 89 -16.58 -0.12 -12.84
N SER A 90 -16.79 0.74 -11.85
CA SER A 90 -17.17 2.15 -12.08
C SER A 90 -16.00 2.95 -12.66
N SER A 91 -14.79 2.82 -12.09
CA SER A 91 -13.61 3.53 -12.59
C SER A 91 -13.30 3.19 -14.04
N PHE A 92 -13.44 1.92 -14.44
CA PHE A 92 -13.26 1.54 -15.84
C PHE A 92 -14.25 2.25 -16.78
N VAL A 93 -15.53 2.33 -16.39
CA VAL A 93 -16.57 3.04 -17.18
C VAL A 93 -16.25 4.54 -17.25
N GLU A 94 -15.86 5.15 -16.13
CA GLU A 94 -15.46 6.55 -16.07
C GLU A 94 -14.29 6.85 -17.03
N ARG A 95 -13.26 5.99 -17.06
CA ARG A 95 -12.12 6.12 -17.98
C ARG A 95 -12.53 5.95 -19.44
N LEU A 96 -13.47 5.04 -19.73
CA LEU A 96 -14.03 4.94 -21.09
C LEU A 96 -14.80 6.20 -21.49
N ASP A 97 -15.55 6.82 -20.57
CA ASP A 97 -16.30 8.03 -20.81
C ASP A 97 -15.37 9.24 -21.03
N GLU A 98 -14.31 9.34 -20.24
CA GLU A 98 -13.24 10.32 -20.44
C GLU A 98 -12.63 10.19 -21.84
N LEU A 99 -12.26 8.98 -22.27
CA LEU A 99 -11.73 8.75 -23.60
C LEU A 99 -12.76 9.10 -24.67
N ALA A 100 -14.01 8.66 -24.55
CA ALA A 100 -15.07 8.91 -25.53
C ALA A 100 -15.37 10.41 -25.71
N SER A 101 -15.17 11.23 -24.66
CA SER A 101 -15.34 12.69 -24.72
C SER A 101 -14.21 13.40 -25.47
N THR A 102 -13.08 12.73 -25.71
CA THR A 102 -11.92 13.29 -26.42
C THR A 102 -12.20 13.36 -27.91
N LYS A 103 -11.88 14.51 -28.54
CA LYS A 103 -12.00 14.67 -30.00
C LYS A 103 -11.14 13.59 -30.68
N ASN A 104 -11.76 12.86 -31.61
CA ASN A 104 -11.13 11.81 -32.42
C ASN A 104 -10.70 10.54 -31.64
N SER A 105 -11.33 10.23 -30.50
CA SER A 105 -11.05 8.98 -29.78
C SER A 105 -11.25 7.71 -30.60
N GLY A 106 -12.11 7.76 -31.62
CA GLY A 106 -12.46 6.60 -32.45
C GLY A 106 -13.27 5.51 -31.72
N LEU A 107 -13.55 5.71 -30.42
CA LEU A 107 -14.29 4.74 -29.60
C LEU A 107 -15.79 4.80 -29.90
N THR A 108 -16.31 3.76 -30.52
CA THR A 108 -17.74 3.64 -30.81
C THR A 108 -18.52 3.14 -29.58
N GLU A 109 -19.82 3.49 -29.52
CA GLU A 109 -20.71 3.01 -28.45
C GLU A 109 -20.81 1.48 -28.40
N LYS A 110 -20.70 0.81 -29.52
CA LYS A 110 -20.65 -0.66 -29.60
C LYS A 110 -19.39 -1.21 -28.93
N GLN A 111 -18.24 -0.61 -29.20
CA GLN A 111 -16.97 -1.00 -28.59
C GLN A 111 -16.97 -0.69 -27.08
N ARG A 112 -17.47 0.49 -26.68
CA ARG A 112 -17.60 0.87 -25.28
C ARG A 112 -18.39 -0.20 -24.48
N LYS A 113 -19.54 -0.62 -24.97
CA LYS A 113 -20.34 -1.69 -24.35
C LYS A 113 -19.62 -3.04 -24.34
N ALA A 114 -18.86 -3.35 -25.39
CA ALA A 114 -18.09 -4.59 -25.47
C ALA A 114 -16.96 -4.60 -24.42
N TYR A 115 -16.18 -3.52 -24.32
CA TYR A 115 -15.09 -3.41 -23.33
C TYR A 115 -15.63 -3.40 -21.89
N THR A 116 -16.75 -2.73 -21.60
CA THR A 116 -17.37 -2.77 -20.27
C THR A 116 -17.76 -4.21 -19.85
N ARG A 117 -18.34 -4.98 -20.77
CA ARG A 117 -18.67 -6.39 -20.51
C ARG A 117 -17.40 -7.23 -20.31
N GLN A 118 -16.38 -6.99 -21.10
CA GLN A 118 -15.12 -7.71 -21.02
C GLN A 118 -14.39 -7.42 -19.71
N ASN A 119 -14.33 -6.14 -19.28
CA ASN A 119 -13.80 -5.78 -17.98
C ASN A 119 -14.54 -6.51 -16.85
N SER A 120 -15.87 -6.48 -16.86
CA SER A 120 -16.68 -7.17 -15.86
C SER A 120 -16.40 -8.68 -15.82
N ALA A 121 -16.28 -9.30 -16.97
CA ALA A 121 -15.94 -10.71 -17.07
C ALA A 121 -14.53 -11.00 -16.55
N TYR A 122 -13.55 -10.12 -16.83
CA TYR A 122 -12.16 -10.31 -16.43
C TYR A 122 -11.95 -10.07 -14.93
N ILE A 123 -12.64 -9.10 -14.33
CA ILE A 123 -12.62 -8.92 -12.87
C ILE A 123 -13.10 -10.21 -12.19
N LYS A 124 -14.23 -10.76 -12.63
CA LYS A 124 -14.78 -12.02 -12.06
C LYS A 124 -13.89 -13.23 -12.32
N LYS A 125 -13.21 -13.28 -13.46
CA LYS A 125 -12.42 -14.44 -13.87
C LYS A 125 -10.98 -14.42 -13.35
N TYR A 126 -10.39 -13.24 -13.24
CA TYR A 126 -8.95 -13.12 -12.94
C TYR A 126 -8.69 -12.38 -11.62
N ILE A 127 -9.37 -11.26 -11.35
CA ILE A 127 -9.07 -10.45 -10.16
C ILE A 127 -9.58 -11.15 -8.90
N PHE A 128 -10.87 -11.40 -8.77
CA PHE A 128 -11.42 -12.01 -7.55
C PHE A 128 -10.78 -13.37 -7.23
N PRO A 129 -10.61 -14.30 -8.17
CA PRO A 129 -9.93 -15.56 -7.87
C PRO A 129 -8.46 -15.40 -7.44
N SER A 130 -7.77 -14.37 -7.92
CA SER A 130 -6.40 -14.06 -7.48
C SER A 130 -6.37 -13.66 -6.00
N TYR A 131 -7.33 -12.84 -5.56
CA TYR A 131 -7.47 -12.47 -4.14
C TYR A 131 -7.88 -13.67 -3.28
N GLU A 132 -8.78 -14.52 -3.77
CA GLU A 132 -9.14 -15.77 -3.09
C GLU A 132 -7.91 -16.70 -2.94
N GLN A 133 -7.04 -16.74 -3.95
CA GLN A 133 -5.77 -17.47 -3.87
C GLN A 133 -4.84 -16.88 -2.81
N LEU A 134 -4.72 -15.54 -2.71
CA LEU A 134 -3.95 -14.89 -1.65
C LEU A 134 -4.52 -15.24 -0.26
N ILE A 135 -5.84 -15.16 -0.10
CA ILE A 135 -6.51 -15.51 1.17
C ILE A 135 -6.20 -16.95 1.57
N SER A 136 -6.29 -17.90 0.64
CA SER A 136 -6.00 -19.30 0.91
C SER A 136 -4.54 -19.52 1.28
N GLY A 137 -3.60 -19.05 0.45
CA GLY A 137 -2.18 -19.24 0.67
C GLY A 137 -1.67 -18.57 1.95
N LEU A 138 -2.11 -17.35 2.24
CA LEU A 138 -1.76 -16.70 3.51
C LEU A 138 -2.39 -17.39 4.73
N SER A 139 -3.61 -17.94 4.59
CA SER A 139 -4.26 -18.69 5.67
C SER A 139 -3.49 -19.97 6.01
N GLU A 140 -2.92 -20.64 5.01
CA GLU A 140 -2.06 -21.81 5.20
C GLU A 140 -0.73 -21.44 5.90
N LEU A 141 -0.14 -20.29 5.53
CA LEU A 141 1.12 -19.81 6.09
C LEU A 141 0.97 -19.06 7.43
N ARG A 142 -0.23 -18.69 7.82
CA ARG A 142 -0.55 -17.75 8.91
C ARG A 142 0.23 -18.01 10.21
N ASN A 143 0.43 -19.28 10.57
CA ASN A 143 1.08 -19.69 11.81
C ASN A 143 2.56 -20.06 11.63
N SER A 144 3.14 -19.85 10.46
CA SER A 144 4.54 -20.16 10.19
C SER A 144 5.50 -19.05 10.63
N GLY A 145 4.98 -17.85 10.89
CA GLY A 145 5.78 -16.75 11.43
C GLY A 145 6.35 -17.07 12.81
N LYS A 146 7.65 -16.90 12.97
CA LYS A 146 8.38 -17.20 14.21
C LYS A 146 8.61 -15.98 15.09
N ASN A 147 8.24 -14.81 14.61
CA ASN A 147 8.50 -13.53 15.26
C ASN A 147 7.28 -12.63 15.23
N ASN A 148 6.79 -12.23 16.40
CA ASN A 148 5.68 -11.29 16.56
C ASN A 148 6.14 -9.91 17.08
N ASN A 149 7.45 -9.68 17.20
CA ASN A 149 8.01 -8.53 17.91
C ASN A 149 8.72 -7.52 17.00
N GLY A 150 8.64 -7.71 15.68
CA GLY A 150 9.21 -6.79 14.70
C GLY A 150 10.60 -7.18 14.18
N LEU A 151 11.12 -6.35 13.26
CA LEU A 151 12.28 -6.64 12.43
C LEU A 151 13.56 -7.00 13.21
N CYS A 152 13.82 -6.32 14.33
CA CYS A 152 15.06 -6.53 15.09
C CYS A 152 15.19 -7.93 15.73
N TYR A 153 14.10 -8.68 15.78
CA TYR A 153 14.08 -10.06 16.31
C TYR A 153 14.19 -11.13 15.21
N LEU A 154 14.17 -10.72 13.95
CA LEU A 154 14.45 -11.62 12.83
C LEU A 154 15.96 -11.91 12.73
N PRO A 155 16.37 -13.05 12.13
CA PRO A 155 17.78 -13.31 11.82
C PRO A 155 18.38 -12.11 11.07
N ASN A 156 19.52 -11.57 11.54
CA ASN A 156 20.17 -10.38 10.97
C ASN A 156 19.26 -9.10 10.84
N GLY A 157 18.14 -9.06 11.54
CA GLY A 157 17.15 -7.98 11.40
C GLY A 157 17.71 -6.60 11.75
N ARG A 158 18.62 -6.50 12.75
CA ARG A 158 19.31 -5.24 13.08
C ARG A 158 20.19 -4.74 11.95
N THR A 159 21.02 -5.62 11.39
CA THR A 159 21.90 -5.29 10.26
C THR A 159 21.10 -4.90 9.02
N TYR A 160 19.97 -5.58 8.80
CA TYR A 160 19.06 -5.21 7.72
C TYR A 160 18.40 -3.85 7.96
N TYR A 161 18.00 -3.54 9.19
CA TYR A 161 17.47 -2.21 9.53
C TYR A 161 18.48 -1.10 9.30
N GLU A 162 19.74 -1.30 9.70
CA GLU A 162 20.82 -0.34 9.42
C GLU A 162 21.06 -0.15 7.91
N TYR A 163 20.95 -1.24 7.14
CA TYR A 163 21.00 -1.18 5.68
C TYR A 163 19.84 -0.35 5.13
N LEU A 164 18.60 -0.60 5.56
CA LEU A 164 17.43 0.16 5.13
C LEU A 164 17.57 1.65 5.43
N VAL A 165 17.91 1.99 6.67
CA VAL A 165 18.10 3.40 7.05
C VAL A 165 19.13 4.08 6.16
N ARG A 166 20.24 3.42 5.87
CA ARG A 166 21.27 3.95 4.97
C ARG A 166 20.76 4.10 3.54
N SER A 167 20.04 3.13 3.04
CA SER A 167 19.44 3.13 1.70
C SER A 167 18.44 4.25 1.52
N GLU A 168 17.52 4.40 2.50
CA GLU A 168 16.45 5.38 2.42
C GLU A 168 16.91 6.83 2.67
N THR A 169 17.85 7.00 3.60
CA THR A 169 18.32 8.34 3.97
C THR A 169 19.55 8.81 3.17
N GLY A 170 20.26 7.91 2.49
CA GLY A 170 21.55 8.17 1.86
C GLY A 170 22.67 8.50 2.88
N SER A 171 22.41 8.37 4.18
CA SER A 171 23.33 8.71 5.25
C SER A 171 24.19 7.51 5.67
N SER A 172 25.48 7.72 5.84
CA SER A 172 26.41 6.73 6.42
C SER A 172 26.47 6.76 7.96
N ARG A 173 25.70 7.66 8.60
CA ARG A 173 25.67 7.78 10.07
C ARG A 173 25.04 6.54 10.71
N SER A 174 25.48 6.24 11.93
CA SER A 174 24.87 5.20 12.77
C SER A 174 23.42 5.59 13.17
N ILE A 175 22.63 4.60 13.53
CA ILE A 175 21.26 4.82 14.03
C ILE A 175 21.27 5.76 15.24
N ALA A 176 22.22 5.57 16.18
CA ALA A 176 22.32 6.43 17.36
C ALA A 176 22.63 7.89 17.00
N GLU A 177 23.51 8.13 16.03
CA GLU A 177 23.81 9.49 15.56
C GLU A 177 22.58 10.13 14.89
N LEU A 178 21.84 9.37 14.08
CA LEU A 178 20.60 9.86 13.45
C LEU A 178 19.52 10.18 14.48
N GLN A 179 19.34 9.33 15.49
CA GLN A 179 18.41 9.59 16.60
C GLN A 179 18.77 10.85 17.37
N ASN A 180 20.08 11.04 17.69
CA ASN A 180 20.53 12.25 18.38
C ASN A 180 20.29 13.52 17.55
N LEU A 181 20.56 13.47 16.24
CA LEU A 181 20.29 14.59 15.33
C LEU A 181 18.80 14.90 15.25
N THR A 182 17.96 13.88 15.11
CA THR A 182 16.51 14.04 15.04
C THR A 182 15.95 14.62 16.34
N ASN A 183 16.40 14.12 17.50
CA ASN A 183 16.00 14.65 18.80
C ASN A 183 16.44 16.12 18.99
N ALA A 184 17.65 16.46 18.60
CA ALA A 184 18.15 17.84 18.66
C ALA A 184 17.32 18.78 17.76
N GLN A 185 16.95 18.31 16.56
CA GLN A 185 16.09 19.07 15.65
C GLN A 185 14.69 19.27 16.22
N ILE A 186 14.06 18.23 16.76
CA ILE A 186 12.73 18.32 17.39
C ILE A 186 12.75 19.35 18.52
N LEU A 187 13.77 19.33 19.39
CA LEU A 187 13.88 20.31 20.49
C LEU A 187 14.08 21.74 19.98
N SER A 188 14.85 21.92 18.91
CA SER A 188 15.03 23.21 18.25
C SER A 188 13.70 23.73 17.69
N ASP A 189 12.97 22.87 16.99
CA ASP A 189 11.70 23.21 16.34
C ASP A 189 10.62 23.56 17.41
N LEU A 190 10.56 22.81 18.50
CA LEU A 190 9.68 23.11 19.64
C LEU A 190 10.00 24.48 20.27
N THR A 191 11.28 24.82 20.38
CA THR A 191 11.72 26.12 20.90
C THR A 191 11.25 27.26 19.99
N VAL A 192 11.39 27.09 18.68
CA VAL A 192 10.92 28.06 17.68
C VAL A 192 9.39 28.21 17.74
N MET A 193 8.66 27.09 17.81
CA MET A 193 7.20 27.09 17.94
C MET A 193 6.75 27.84 19.20
N GLN A 194 7.36 27.56 20.35
CA GLN A 194 7.06 28.29 21.61
C GLN A 194 7.28 29.77 21.47
N ARG A 195 8.38 30.21 20.86
CA ARG A 195 8.66 31.61 20.62
C ARG A 195 7.57 32.28 19.76
N VAL A 196 7.23 31.66 18.61
CA VAL A 196 6.19 32.19 17.73
C VAL A 196 4.85 32.33 18.47
N LEU A 197 4.44 31.29 19.22
CA LEU A 197 3.20 31.31 19.98
C LEU A 197 3.18 32.41 21.10
N THR A 198 4.33 32.69 21.72
CA THR A 198 4.43 33.75 22.72
C THR A 198 4.44 35.15 22.10
N GLU A 199 5.05 35.33 20.95
CA GLU A 199 5.06 36.57 20.17
C GLU A 199 3.65 36.92 19.66
N ASP A 200 2.90 35.94 19.14
CA ASP A 200 1.51 36.08 18.71
C ASP A 200 0.56 36.42 19.90
N SER A 201 0.80 35.82 21.05
CA SER A 201 0.04 36.12 22.28
C SER A 201 0.25 37.54 22.78
N SER A 202 1.43 38.12 22.54
CA SER A 202 1.76 39.51 22.90
C SER A 202 1.19 40.52 21.92
N SER A 203 0.81 40.11 20.70
CA SER A 203 0.21 40.97 19.67
C SER A 203 -1.33 40.93 19.62
N GLY A 204 -2.00 40.35 20.62
CA GLY A 204 -3.43 40.55 20.89
C GLY A 204 -4.41 39.71 20.02
N SER A 205 -4.14 38.44 19.81
CA SER A 205 -5.15 37.51 19.29
C SER A 205 -5.26 36.29 20.21
N SER A 206 -6.38 36.16 20.90
CA SER A 206 -6.68 35.08 21.86
C SER A 206 -7.10 33.79 21.17
N SER A 207 -6.73 32.68 21.80
CA SER A 207 -7.43 31.37 21.80
C SER A 207 -7.04 30.29 20.77
N VAL A 208 -5.78 29.82 20.78
CA VAL A 208 -5.50 28.47 20.22
C VAL A 208 -4.48 27.67 21.08
N THR A 209 -3.99 28.21 22.15
CA THR A 209 -2.79 27.69 22.84
C THR A 209 -3.03 26.69 23.97
N SER A 210 -4.28 26.43 24.42
CA SER A 210 -4.52 25.52 25.56
C SER A 210 -4.58 24.03 25.22
N ASP A 211 -4.85 23.66 23.97
CA ASP A 211 -5.13 22.26 23.62
C ASP A 211 -3.94 21.45 23.11
N ILE A 212 -2.86 22.12 22.71
CA ILE A 212 -1.68 21.45 22.13
C ILE A 212 -0.75 20.85 23.19
N PHE A 213 -0.74 21.42 24.41
CA PHE A 213 0.19 21.01 25.46
C PHE A 213 -0.43 20.16 26.59
N SER A 214 -1.73 19.86 26.54
CA SER A 214 -2.41 19.07 27.59
C SER A 214 -2.33 17.56 27.39
N SER A 215 -1.77 17.08 26.28
CA SER A 215 -1.64 15.64 25.96
C SER A 215 -0.23 15.08 26.20
N GLN A 216 0.44 15.48 27.29
CA GLN A 216 1.58 14.72 27.81
C GLN A 216 1.06 13.58 28.68
N GLY A 217 0.58 12.54 28.05
CA GLY A 217 0.35 11.24 28.63
C GLY A 217 1.50 10.32 28.24
N THR A 218 2.38 10.06 29.20
CA THR A 218 3.25 8.89 29.39
C THR A 218 3.60 8.04 28.15
N LEU A 219 4.83 8.13 27.74
CA LEU A 219 5.57 7.04 27.07
C LEU A 219 6.16 6.08 28.10
#